data_74c05f4fb35fe3482563e6116ed122ab
#
_entry.id   74c05f4fb35fe3482563e6116ed122ab
#
_cell.length_a   1.000
_cell.length_b   1.000
_cell.length_c   1.000
_cell.angle_alpha   90.00
_cell.angle_beta   90.00
_cell.angle_gamma   90.00
#
_symmetry.space_group_name_H-M   'P 1'
#
loop_
_entity.id
_entity.type
_entity.pdbx_description
1 polymer ?
#
loop_
_entity_poly.entity_id
_entity_poly.type
_entity_poly.pdbx_seq_one_letter_code
_entity_poly.pdbx_strand_id
1 'polypeptide(L)'
;MIEHPIEGDYQQWVVNAFRQSPLFSALDARSTEKVISLAKLYEYTPGEALVREGEPSDHFWVVLMGEARSFVTDAETSEPIETGRVRANESVGEVGLILESPRTMGVVSIKQTYALRFDRAGFEYLTERIPGFARRLSKTIADRYVQKNLKAGFPTFEPDQIRPTQELVRAIPREAINRFRVIPVGMAGNTVLVGFVDPPTRDLVTRVRASIGEHDLQVGM
;
A
#
# COMPACT_ATOMS: atom_id res chain seq x y z
N MET A 1 -6.60 -22.00 0.94
CA MET A 1 -6.98 -21.24 2.17
C MET A 1 -7.75 -22.14 3.10
N ILE A 2 -7.31 -22.30 4.34
CA ILE A 2 -7.93 -23.14 5.38
C ILE A 2 -8.23 -22.25 6.59
N GLU A 3 -9.47 -22.31 7.11
CA GLU A 3 -9.84 -21.64 8.37
C GLU A 3 -9.49 -22.56 9.54
N HIS A 4 -8.85 -22.02 10.57
CA HIS A 4 -8.51 -22.72 11.80
C HIS A 4 -9.27 -22.14 12.99
N PRO A 5 -9.73 -22.94 13.93
CA PRO A 5 -10.27 -22.43 15.19
C PRO A 5 -9.14 -21.79 16.02
N ILE A 6 -9.44 -20.65 16.67
CA ILE A 6 -8.50 -20.01 17.60
C ILE A 6 -8.69 -20.60 18.99
N GLU A 7 -8.35 -21.88 19.14
CA GLU A 7 -8.51 -22.68 20.35
C GLU A 7 -7.27 -23.57 20.56
N GLY A 8 -7.11 -24.12 21.74
CA GLY A 8 -6.03 -25.06 22.03
C GLY A 8 -4.64 -24.49 21.72
N ASP A 9 -3.86 -25.21 20.90
CA ASP A 9 -2.49 -24.87 20.55
C ASP A 9 -2.38 -23.55 19.76
N TYR A 10 -3.41 -23.19 18.98
CA TYR A 10 -3.44 -21.94 18.24
C TYR A 10 -3.67 -20.71 19.12
N GLN A 11 -4.41 -20.83 20.22
CA GLN A 11 -4.80 -19.67 21.03
C GLN A 11 -3.59 -18.90 21.57
N GLN A 12 -2.68 -19.59 22.27
CA GLN A 12 -1.51 -18.96 22.88
C GLN A 12 -0.55 -18.43 21.80
N TRP A 13 -0.38 -19.18 20.73
CA TRP A 13 0.47 -18.75 19.61
C TRP A 13 -0.10 -17.49 18.92
N VAL A 14 -1.41 -17.48 18.62
CA VAL A 14 -2.08 -16.32 18.01
C VAL A 14 -1.93 -15.07 18.88
N VAL A 15 -2.18 -15.19 20.20
CA VAL A 15 -2.03 -14.08 21.14
C VAL A 15 -0.61 -13.52 21.13
N ASN A 16 0.39 -14.40 21.16
CA ASN A 16 1.80 -13.99 21.17
C ASN A 16 2.20 -13.31 19.85
N ALA A 17 1.84 -13.90 18.71
CA ALA A 17 2.13 -13.32 17.40
C ALA A 17 1.39 -12.00 17.16
N PHE A 18 0.11 -11.93 17.53
CA PHE A 18 -0.72 -10.74 17.40
C PHE A 18 -0.15 -9.53 18.14
N ARG A 19 0.35 -9.74 19.36
CA ARG A 19 0.96 -8.67 20.18
C ARG A 19 2.25 -8.10 19.59
N GLN A 20 2.92 -8.81 18.69
CA GLN A 20 4.10 -8.30 18.01
C GLN A 20 3.75 -7.29 16.91
N SER A 21 2.50 -7.26 16.45
CA SER A 21 2.09 -6.26 15.46
C SER A 21 2.07 -4.85 16.06
N PRO A 22 2.69 -3.86 15.40
CA PRO A 22 2.70 -2.47 15.86
C PRO A 22 1.30 -1.88 16.05
N LEU A 23 0.30 -2.42 15.34
CA LEU A 23 -1.09 -1.97 15.45
C LEU A 23 -1.68 -2.29 16.82
N PHE A 24 -1.25 -3.37 17.47
CA PHE A 24 -1.88 -3.95 18.65
C PHE A 24 -0.96 -4.07 19.87
N SER A 25 0.30 -3.68 19.75
CA SER A 25 1.32 -3.81 20.82
C SER A 25 0.97 -3.08 22.13
N ALA A 26 0.07 -2.09 22.08
CA ALA A 26 -0.37 -1.31 23.24
C ALA A 26 -1.63 -1.87 23.95
N LEU A 27 -2.18 -3.02 23.48
CA LEU A 27 -3.37 -3.61 24.08
C LEU A 27 -3.02 -4.36 25.37
N ASP A 28 -3.88 -4.20 26.37
CA ASP A 28 -3.87 -5.08 27.55
C ASP A 28 -4.40 -6.49 27.20
N ALA A 29 -4.31 -7.42 28.15
CA ALA A 29 -4.71 -8.80 27.94
C ALA A 29 -6.19 -8.92 27.55
N ARG A 30 -7.07 -8.23 28.25
CA ARG A 30 -8.52 -8.28 28.02
C ARG A 30 -8.90 -7.71 26.64
N SER A 31 -8.33 -6.58 26.29
CA SER A 31 -8.54 -5.97 24.96
C SER A 31 -7.98 -6.83 23.84
N THR A 32 -6.83 -7.50 24.07
CA THR A 32 -6.24 -8.45 23.12
C THR A 32 -7.17 -9.60 22.85
N GLU A 33 -7.70 -10.27 23.89
CA GLU A 33 -8.65 -11.38 23.73
C GLU A 33 -9.92 -10.92 23.01
N LYS A 34 -10.46 -9.77 23.40
CA LYS A 34 -11.65 -9.22 22.73
C LYS A 34 -11.39 -8.94 21.26
N VAL A 35 -10.26 -8.37 20.89
CA VAL A 35 -9.93 -8.09 19.48
C VAL A 35 -9.74 -9.38 18.70
N ILE A 36 -9.01 -10.36 19.24
CA ILE A 36 -8.82 -11.67 18.60
C ILE A 36 -10.16 -12.38 18.38
N SER A 37 -11.13 -12.26 19.31
CA SER A 37 -12.46 -12.88 19.16
C SER A 37 -13.29 -12.29 18.00
N LEU A 38 -12.89 -11.15 17.42
CA LEU A 38 -13.51 -10.55 16.24
C LEU A 38 -12.86 -11.02 14.91
N ALA A 39 -11.82 -11.81 15.00
CA ALA A 39 -11.07 -12.27 13.85
C ALA A 39 -11.25 -13.77 13.62
N LYS A 40 -10.94 -14.19 12.39
CA LYS A 40 -10.79 -15.58 12.00
C LYS A 40 -9.36 -15.86 11.57
N LEU A 41 -8.80 -16.97 11.98
CA LEU A 41 -7.47 -17.41 11.57
C LEU A 41 -7.53 -18.19 10.26
N TYR A 42 -6.75 -17.77 9.29
CA TYR A 42 -6.62 -18.45 8.00
C TYR A 42 -5.17 -18.82 7.72
N GLU A 43 -5.02 -19.99 7.13
CA GLU A 43 -3.77 -20.49 6.57
C GLU A 43 -3.85 -20.41 5.04
N TYR A 44 -2.77 -19.92 4.44
CA TYR A 44 -2.58 -19.80 3.01
C TYR A 44 -1.32 -20.54 2.59
N THR A 45 -1.43 -21.39 1.59
CA THR A 45 -0.27 -22.02 0.94
C THR A 45 0.32 -21.08 -0.11
N PRO A 46 1.60 -21.27 -0.49
CA PRO A 46 2.21 -20.48 -1.56
C PRO A 46 1.35 -20.49 -2.84
N GLY A 47 1.11 -19.31 -3.42
CA GLY A 47 0.26 -19.12 -4.59
C GLY A 47 -1.20 -18.77 -4.27
N GLU A 48 -1.67 -18.96 -3.04
CA GLU A 48 -3.02 -18.57 -2.67
C GLU A 48 -3.16 -17.06 -2.40
N ALA A 49 -4.25 -16.48 -2.90
CA ALA A 49 -4.53 -15.05 -2.75
C ALA A 49 -5.19 -14.74 -1.40
N LEU A 50 -4.61 -13.78 -0.69
CA LEU A 50 -5.25 -13.11 0.46
C LEU A 50 -6.21 -12.02 -0.04
N VAL A 51 -5.79 -11.28 -1.07
CA VAL A 51 -6.54 -10.17 -1.67
C VAL A 51 -6.47 -10.31 -3.18
N ARG A 52 -7.60 -10.11 -3.87
CA ARG A 52 -7.64 -9.99 -5.34
C ARG A 52 -7.96 -8.56 -5.72
N GLU A 53 -7.17 -8.03 -6.64
CA GLU A 53 -7.38 -6.69 -7.20
C GLU A 53 -8.78 -6.56 -7.81
N GLY A 54 -9.43 -5.42 -7.58
CA GLY A 54 -10.77 -5.12 -8.11
C GLY A 54 -11.94 -5.74 -7.32
N GLU A 55 -11.70 -6.72 -6.42
CA GLU A 55 -12.77 -7.26 -5.58
C GLU A 55 -13.28 -6.24 -4.55
N PRO A 56 -14.52 -6.38 -4.06
CA PRO A 56 -15.03 -5.55 -2.96
C PRO A 56 -14.15 -5.60 -1.71
N SER A 57 -14.03 -4.48 -1.02
CA SER A 57 -13.23 -4.37 0.21
C SER A 57 -14.13 -4.53 1.44
N ASP A 58 -14.20 -5.75 1.95
CA ASP A 58 -15.04 -6.14 3.10
C ASP A 58 -14.25 -6.69 4.29
N HIS A 59 -12.94 -6.92 4.11
CA HIS A 59 -12.05 -7.46 5.13
C HIS A 59 -10.69 -6.78 5.11
N PHE A 60 -9.92 -6.95 6.19
CA PHE A 60 -8.47 -6.75 6.18
C PHE A 60 -7.78 -7.88 6.95
N TRP A 61 -6.49 -8.02 6.75
CA TRP A 61 -5.69 -9.08 7.35
C TRP A 61 -4.54 -8.52 8.17
N VAL A 62 -4.19 -9.25 9.22
CA VAL A 62 -2.93 -9.09 9.95
C VAL A 62 -2.16 -10.38 9.82
N VAL A 63 -1.02 -10.35 9.17
CA VAL A 63 -0.16 -11.51 8.96
C VAL A 63 0.53 -11.84 10.28
N LEU A 64 0.36 -13.06 10.78
CA LEU A 64 1.00 -13.54 11.99
C LEU A 64 2.31 -14.26 11.69
N MET A 65 2.36 -15.00 10.59
CA MET A 65 3.53 -15.76 10.15
C MET A 65 3.54 -15.86 8.62
N GLY A 66 4.72 -15.95 8.02
CA GLY A 66 4.87 -16.13 6.58
C GLY A 66 5.18 -14.83 5.84
N GLU A 67 4.97 -14.85 4.55
CA GLU A 67 5.24 -13.71 3.65
C GLU A 67 4.33 -13.79 2.42
N ALA A 68 3.81 -12.64 1.99
CA ALA A 68 3.07 -12.47 0.76
C ALA A 68 3.67 -11.35 -0.11
N ARG A 69 3.44 -11.37 -1.40
CA ARG A 69 3.77 -10.28 -2.32
C ARG A 69 2.52 -9.53 -2.70
N SER A 70 2.62 -8.22 -2.78
CA SER A 70 1.60 -7.36 -3.35
C SER A 70 1.93 -6.99 -4.79
N PHE A 71 0.92 -6.86 -5.64
CA PHE A 71 1.07 -6.52 -7.05
C PHE A 71 -0.13 -5.74 -7.55
N VAL A 72 0.06 -5.00 -8.62
CA VAL A 72 -1.01 -4.42 -9.44
C VAL A 72 -0.93 -5.04 -10.83
N THR A 73 -2.07 -5.18 -11.49
CA THR A 73 -2.12 -5.66 -12.87
C THR A 73 -1.82 -4.51 -13.82
N ASP A 74 -0.83 -4.69 -14.67
CA ASP A 74 -0.53 -3.72 -15.74
C ASP A 74 -1.71 -3.64 -16.70
N ALA A 75 -2.21 -2.43 -16.95
CA ALA A 75 -3.41 -2.22 -17.76
C ALA A 75 -3.22 -2.55 -19.26
N GLU A 76 -1.98 -2.54 -19.74
CA GLU A 76 -1.66 -2.80 -21.16
C GLU A 76 -1.29 -4.27 -21.41
N THR A 77 -0.46 -4.83 -20.52
CA THR A 77 0.06 -6.20 -20.69
C THR A 77 -0.74 -7.25 -19.94
N SER A 78 -1.59 -6.83 -18.99
CA SER A 78 -2.29 -7.71 -18.05
C SER A 78 -1.34 -8.54 -17.15
N GLU A 79 -0.07 -8.18 -17.09
CA GLU A 79 0.90 -8.86 -16.26
C GLU A 79 0.96 -8.24 -14.84
N PRO A 80 1.26 -9.05 -13.81
CA PRO A 80 1.38 -8.54 -12.45
C PRO A 80 2.71 -7.81 -12.24
N ILE A 81 2.64 -6.54 -11.83
CA ILE A 81 3.79 -5.74 -11.40
C ILE A 81 3.90 -5.82 -9.89
N GLU A 82 4.97 -6.43 -9.35
CA GLU A 82 5.19 -6.49 -7.91
C GLU A 82 5.38 -5.09 -7.33
N THR A 83 4.55 -4.73 -6.34
CA THR A 83 4.57 -3.42 -5.68
C THR A 83 5.19 -3.46 -4.29
N GLY A 84 5.37 -4.65 -3.72
CA GLY A 84 5.99 -4.81 -2.41
C GLY A 84 5.74 -6.18 -1.78
N ARG A 85 6.11 -6.27 -0.51
CA ARG A 85 5.96 -7.48 0.29
C ARG A 85 5.23 -7.19 1.59
N VAL A 86 4.44 -8.16 2.03
CA VAL A 86 3.74 -8.16 3.31
C VAL A 86 4.33 -9.28 4.15
N ARG A 87 4.83 -8.96 5.33
CA ARG A 87 5.50 -9.89 6.24
C ARG A 87 4.72 -10.07 7.54
N ALA A 88 5.21 -10.96 8.37
CA ALA A 88 4.69 -11.12 9.73
C ALA A 88 4.62 -9.76 10.45
N ASN A 89 3.56 -9.58 11.23
CA ASN A 89 3.21 -8.37 11.98
C ASN A 89 2.69 -7.19 11.13
N GLU A 90 2.56 -7.34 9.82
CA GLU A 90 2.02 -6.33 8.93
C GLU A 90 0.54 -6.59 8.60
N SER A 91 -0.19 -5.51 8.28
CA SER A 91 -1.57 -5.57 7.81
C SER A 91 -1.68 -5.43 6.31
N VAL A 92 -2.76 -5.89 5.73
CA VAL A 92 -3.08 -5.71 4.31
C VAL A 92 -4.59 -5.68 4.08
N GLY A 93 -5.03 -4.92 3.08
CA GLY A 93 -6.44 -4.79 2.70
C GLY A 93 -7.19 -3.68 3.45
N GLU A 94 -6.55 -3.00 4.38
CA GLU A 94 -7.11 -1.88 5.14
C GLU A 94 -7.44 -0.66 4.27
N VAL A 95 -6.64 -0.41 3.23
CA VAL A 95 -6.78 0.78 2.37
C VAL A 95 -8.16 0.80 1.69
N GLY A 96 -8.59 -0.32 1.14
CA GLY A 96 -9.90 -0.41 0.51
C GLY A 96 -11.07 -0.23 1.47
N LEU A 97 -10.92 -0.63 2.76
CA LEU A 97 -11.92 -0.36 3.79
C LEU A 97 -11.99 1.12 4.16
N ILE A 98 -10.83 1.79 4.26
CA ILE A 98 -10.73 3.23 4.57
C ILE A 98 -11.31 4.08 3.44
N LEU A 99 -10.98 3.73 2.18
CA LEU A 99 -11.40 4.48 1.00
C LEU A 99 -12.79 4.08 0.50
N GLU A 100 -13.42 3.06 1.10
CA GLU A 100 -14.69 2.48 0.64
C GLU A 100 -14.68 2.14 -0.86
N SER A 101 -13.55 1.65 -1.33
CA SER A 101 -13.28 1.38 -2.74
C SER A 101 -12.97 -0.11 -2.98
N PRO A 102 -13.05 -0.61 -4.20
CA PRO A 102 -12.53 -1.92 -4.55
C PRO A 102 -11.04 -2.05 -4.21
N ARG A 103 -10.56 -3.30 -4.09
CA ARG A 103 -9.15 -3.61 -3.82
C ARG A 103 -8.24 -2.97 -4.86
N THR A 104 -7.30 -2.16 -4.42
CA THR A 104 -6.37 -1.42 -5.28
C THR A 104 -5.18 -2.27 -5.74
N MET A 105 -5.01 -3.46 -5.15
CA MET A 105 -3.92 -4.39 -5.51
C MET A 105 -4.30 -5.83 -5.14
N GLY A 106 -3.63 -6.78 -5.79
CA GLY A 106 -3.64 -8.19 -5.40
C GLY A 106 -2.56 -8.49 -4.36
N VAL A 107 -2.81 -9.48 -3.50
CA VAL A 107 -1.82 -9.99 -2.53
C VAL A 107 -1.87 -11.51 -2.54
N VAL A 108 -0.71 -12.14 -2.82
CA VAL A 108 -0.57 -13.59 -2.94
C VAL A 108 0.52 -14.08 -1.98
N SER A 109 0.21 -15.14 -1.26
CA SER A 109 1.16 -15.81 -0.39
C SER A 109 2.35 -16.36 -1.19
N ILE A 110 3.58 -16.14 -0.72
CA ILE A 110 4.80 -16.70 -1.30
C ILE A 110 5.48 -17.73 -0.38
N LYS A 111 5.06 -17.78 0.86
CA LYS A 111 5.41 -18.81 1.84
C LYS A 111 4.12 -19.27 2.54
N GLN A 112 4.13 -20.40 3.24
CA GLN A 112 3.03 -20.74 4.14
C GLN A 112 2.76 -19.56 5.08
N THR A 113 1.55 -19.02 5.03
CA THR A 113 1.20 -17.75 5.69
C THR A 113 -0.03 -17.97 6.57
N TYR A 114 0.06 -17.54 7.82
CA TYR A 114 -1.06 -17.49 8.75
C TYR A 114 -1.44 -16.02 8.97
N ALA A 115 -2.72 -15.71 8.82
CA ALA A 115 -3.22 -14.36 8.99
C ALA A 115 -4.57 -14.33 9.71
N LEU A 116 -4.75 -13.35 10.58
CA LEU A 116 -6.04 -13.00 11.14
C LEU A 116 -6.81 -12.13 10.16
N ARG A 117 -8.02 -12.56 9.81
CA ARG A 117 -8.95 -11.81 8.98
C ARG A 117 -10.00 -11.15 9.84
N PHE A 118 -10.14 -9.85 9.71
CA PHE A 118 -11.18 -9.03 10.32
C PHE A 118 -12.15 -8.59 9.22
N ASP A 119 -13.44 -8.75 9.46
CA ASP A 119 -14.47 -8.20 8.59
C ASP A 119 -14.65 -6.68 8.81
N ARG A 120 -15.56 -6.07 8.04
CA ARG A 120 -15.87 -4.63 8.16
C ARG A 120 -16.29 -4.25 9.58
N ALA A 121 -17.15 -5.03 10.23
CA ALA A 121 -17.60 -4.77 11.60
C ALA A 121 -16.44 -4.84 12.61
N GLY A 122 -15.53 -5.79 12.44
CA GLY A 122 -14.28 -5.88 13.21
C GLY A 122 -13.38 -4.66 12.98
N PHE A 123 -13.26 -4.19 11.74
CA PHE A 123 -12.49 -2.99 11.41
C PHE A 123 -13.09 -1.73 12.06
N GLU A 124 -14.39 -1.55 11.97
CA GLU A 124 -15.13 -0.44 12.61
C GLU A 124 -14.95 -0.48 14.14
N TYR A 125 -15.10 -1.65 14.76
CA TYR A 125 -14.82 -1.80 16.18
C TYR A 125 -13.40 -1.38 16.55
N LEU A 126 -12.39 -1.77 15.78
CA LEU A 126 -11.00 -1.39 16.01
C LEU A 126 -10.77 0.11 15.90
N THR A 127 -11.35 0.75 14.90
CA THR A 127 -11.18 2.19 14.65
C THR A 127 -11.89 3.04 15.69
N GLU A 128 -13.06 2.63 16.15
CA GLU A 128 -13.90 3.40 17.08
C GLU A 128 -13.63 3.11 18.56
N ARG A 129 -13.32 1.85 18.90
CA ARG A 129 -13.28 1.37 20.28
C ARG A 129 -11.87 1.12 20.82
N ILE A 130 -10.88 0.96 19.94
CA ILE A 130 -9.50 0.71 20.37
C ILE A 130 -8.69 2.00 20.34
N PRO A 131 -8.33 2.57 21.52
CA PRO A 131 -7.63 3.85 21.59
C PRO A 131 -6.32 3.85 20.77
N GLY A 132 -6.20 4.83 19.89
CA GLY A 132 -5.01 5.03 19.07
C GLY A 132 -4.81 4.01 17.93
N PHE A 133 -5.74 3.08 17.70
CA PHE A 133 -5.63 2.14 16.58
C PHE A 133 -5.61 2.88 15.25
N ALA A 134 -6.57 3.76 14.98
CA ALA A 134 -6.63 4.52 13.73
C ALA A 134 -5.35 5.33 13.49
N ARG A 135 -4.78 5.96 14.52
CA ARG A 135 -3.51 6.69 14.42
C ARG A 135 -2.32 5.76 14.09
N ARG A 136 -2.24 4.58 14.73
CA ARG A 136 -1.18 3.61 14.42
C ARG A 136 -1.32 3.06 13.00
N LEU A 137 -2.55 2.77 12.57
CA LEU A 137 -2.84 2.32 11.21
C LEU A 137 -2.45 3.38 10.18
N SER A 138 -2.85 4.64 10.37
CA SER A 138 -2.47 5.75 9.48
C SER A 138 -0.95 5.92 9.41
N LYS A 139 -0.25 5.83 10.55
CA LYS A 139 1.21 5.86 10.57
C LYS A 139 1.81 4.70 9.77
N THR A 140 1.32 3.48 9.96
CA THR A 140 1.80 2.29 9.22
C THR A 140 1.63 2.45 7.71
N ILE A 141 0.49 2.99 7.27
CA ILE A 141 0.21 3.25 5.85
C ILE A 141 1.17 4.33 5.31
N ALA A 142 1.32 5.44 6.04
CA ALA A 142 2.23 6.52 5.67
C ALA A 142 3.69 6.06 5.59
N ASP A 143 4.16 5.29 6.58
CA ASP A 143 5.52 4.74 6.59
C ASP A 143 5.76 3.81 5.37
N ARG A 144 4.79 2.97 5.01
CA ARG A 144 4.88 2.13 3.80
C ARG A 144 4.95 2.97 2.53
N TYR A 145 4.14 4.03 2.45
CA TYR A 145 4.14 4.92 1.30
C TYR A 145 5.50 5.61 1.15
N VAL A 146 6.03 6.18 2.23
CA VAL A 146 7.37 6.80 2.24
C VAL A 146 8.45 5.79 1.86
N GLN A 147 8.44 4.58 2.45
CA GLN A 147 9.43 3.54 2.13
C GLN A 147 9.34 3.06 0.68
N LYS A 148 8.14 2.97 0.13
CA LYS A 148 7.94 2.63 -1.28
C LYS A 148 8.56 3.70 -2.19
N ASN A 149 8.34 4.96 -1.89
CA ASN A 149 8.85 6.08 -2.66
C ASN A 149 10.38 6.19 -2.58
N LEU A 150 10.96 6.05 -1.38
CA LEU A 150 12.41 6.05 -1.19
C LEU A 150 13.07 4.88 -1.96
N LYS A 151 12.44 3.69 -1.97
CA LYS A 151 12.95 2.54 -2.75
C LYS A 151 12.81 2.71 -4.25
N ALA A 152 11.85 3.51 -4.71
CA ALA A 152 11.70 3.84 -6.11
C ALA A 152 12.84 4.74 -6.64
N GLY A 153 13.66 5.29 -5.74
CA GLY A 153 14.82 6.13 -6.12
C GLY A 153 14.45 7.47 -6.71
N PHE A 154 13.20 7.89 -6.57
CA PHE A 154 12.76 9.20 -7.01
C PHE A 154 12.90 10.23 -5.89
N PRO A 155 13.51 11.39 -6.13
CA PRO A 155 13.50 12.50 -5.20
C PRO A 155 12.06 12.97 -4.94
N THR A 156 11.75 13.31 -3.70
CA THR A 156 10.46 13.93 -3.33
C THR A 156 10.55 15.44 -3.44
N PHE A 157 9.46 16.06 -3.87
CA PHE A 157 9.35 17.52 -3.94
C PHE A 157 8.37 18.03 -2.89
N GLU A 158 8.80 19.02 -2.12
CA GLU A 158 7.89 19.72 -1.22
C GLU A 158 7.09 20.78 -1.99
N PRO A 159 5.83 21.06 -1.62
CA PRO A 159 4.98 21.99 -2.33
C PRO A 159 5.57 23.39 -2.52
N ASP A 160 6.41 23.86 -1.60
CA ASP A 160 7.10 25.14 -1.65
C ASP A 160 8.28 25.16 -2.65
N GLN A 161 8.76 24.00 -3.09
CA GLN A 161 9.78 23.84 -4.11
C GLN A 161 9.21 23.95 -5.54
N ILE A 162 7.90 23.85 -5.69
CA ILE A 162 7.24 23.94 -6.99
C ILE A 162 7.23 25.39 -7.45
N ARG A 163 8.01 25.70 -8.48
CA ARG A 163 8.16 27.04 -9.05
C ARG A 163 7.79 27.05 -10.54
N PRO A 164 6.48 27.08 -10.87
CA PRO A 164 6.05 27.11 -12.26
C PRO A 164 6.48 28.42 -12.90
N THR A 165 7.40 28.36 -13.87
CA THR A 165 7.80 29.48 -14.72
C THR A 165 7.08 29.40 -16.05
N GLN A 166 7.02 30.53 -16.79
CA GLN A 166 6.44 30.54 -18.14
C GLN A 166 7.20 29.60 -19.09
N GLU A 167 8.50 29.46 -18.91
CA GLU A 167 9.36 28.58 -19.69
C GLU A 167 9.00 27.12 -19.43
N LEU A 168 8.86 26.71 -18.15
CA LEU A 168 8.45 25.38 -17.74
C LEU A 168 7.08 25.00 -18.30
N VAL A 169 6.11 25.95 -18.25
CA VAL A 169 4.76 25.71 -18.79
C VAL A 169 4.76 25.52 -20.32
N ARG A 170 5.73 26.17 -21.02
CA ARG A 170 5.91 25.96 -22.46
C ARG A 170 6.61 24.68 -22.82
N ALA A 171 7.52 24.18 -21.94
CA ALA A 171 8.27 22.97 -22.16
C ALA A 171 7.41 21.71 -22.01
N ILE A 172 6.32 21.75 -21.22
CA ILE A 172 5.42 20.60 -21.02
C ILE A 172 4.04 20.92 -21.60
N PRO A 173 3.62 20.24 -22.66
CA PRO A 173 2.28 20.42 -23.23
C PRO A 173 1.18 20.14 -22.18
N ARG A 174 0.15 20.99 -22.16
CA ARG A 174 -0.98 20.89 -21.23
C ARG A 174 -1.68 19.52 -21.30
N GLU A 175 -1.70 18.94 -22.49
CA GLU A 175 -2.25 17.61 -22.72
C GLU A 175 -1.42 16.51 -22.00
N ALA A 176 -0.08 16.65 -21.98
CA ALA A 176 0.80 15.73 -21.27
C ALA A 176 0.62 15.83 -19.76
N ILE A 177 0.46 17.04 -19.21
CA ILE A 177 0.18 17.27 -17.79
C ILE A 177 -1.09 16.51 -17.37
N ASN A 178 -2.17 16.70 -18.12
CA ASN A 178 -3.46 16.11 -17.81
C ASN A 178 -3.49 14.59 -18.06
N ARG A 179 -2.94 14.15 -19.19
CA ARG A 179 -2.93 12.74 -19.61
C ARG A 179 -2.10 11.86 -18.69
N PHE A 180 -0.92 12.35 -18.30
CA PHE A 180 0.03 11.60 -17.49
C PHE A 180 -0.04 11.95 -16.00
N ARG A 181 -0.91 12.89 -15.61
CA ARG A 181 -1.10 13.34 -14.22
C ARG A 181 0.24 13.76 -13.57
N VAL A 182 1.03 14.52 -14.31
CA VAL A 182 2.34 14.99 -13.87
C VAL A 182 2.25 16.44 -13.40
N ILE A 183 3.13 16.82 -12.47
CA ILE A 183 3.24 18.17 -11.94
C ILE A 183 4.56 18.75 -12.45
N PRO A 184 4.53 19.85 -13.22
CA PRO A 184 5.75 20.59 -13.55
C PRO A 184 6.34 21.21 -12.28
N VAL A 185 7.55 20.80 -11.90
CA VAL A 185 8.19 21.22 -10.64
C VAL A 185 9.15 22.38 -10.88
N GLY A 186 9.99 22.26 -11.90
CA GLY A 186 11.01 23.24 -12.20
C GLY A 186 11.75 22.93 -13.49
N MET A 187 12.69 23.79 -13.83
CA MET A 187 13.58 23.64 -14.98
C MET A 187 15.00 24.02 -14.58
N ALA A 188 15.97 23.20 -14.96
CA ALA A 188 17.40 23.42 -14.72
C ALA A 188 18.17 23.29 -16.04
N GLY A 189 18.52 24.44 -16.66
CA GLY A 189 19.06 24.43 -18.01
C GLY A 189 18.07 23.82 -19.00
N ASN A 190 18.47 22.77 -19.73
CA ASN A 190 17.61 22.06 -20.67
C ASN A 190 16.82 20.91 -20.02
N THR A 191 16.96 20.69 -18.71
CA THR A 191 16.32 19.59 -18.00
C THR A 191 15.02 20.05 -17.35
N VAL A 192 13.91 19.41 -17.71
CA VAL A 192 12.59 19.62 -17.11
C VAL A 192 12.43 18.67 -15.93
N LEU A 193 12.11 19.24 -14.78
CA LEU A 193 11.79 18.49 -13.56
C LEU A 193 10.27 18.27 -13.47
N VAL A 194 9.87 17.01 -13.39
CA VAL A 194 8.47 16.59 -13.35
C VAL A 194 8.21 15.75 -12.12
N GLY A 195 7.23 16.12 -11.33
CA GLY A 195 6.72 15.35 -10.21
C GLY A 195 5.58 14.41 -10.63
N PHE A 196 5.52 13.24 -10.01
CA PHE A 196 4.42 12.31 -10.11
C PHE A 196 3.78 12.13 -8.73
N VAL A 197 2.48 11.92 -8.69
CA VAL A 197 1.77 11.63 -7.43
C VAL A 197 2.10 10.22 -6.94
N ASP A 198 2.29 9.28 -7.87
CA ASP A 198 2.68 7.89 -7.59
C ASP A 198 3.98 7.56 -8.32
N PRO A 199 4.78 6.56 -7.85
CA PRO A 199 5.99 6.12 -8.54
C PRO A 199 5.69 5.78 -10.01
N PRO A 200 6.30 6.47 -10.98
CA PRO A 200 6.01 6.22 -12.38
C PRO A 200 6.60 4.89 -12.85
N THR A 201 5.91 4.22 -13.76
CA THR A 201 6.48 3.10 -14.50
C THR A 201 7.52 3.59 -15.51
N ARG A 202 8.44 2.71 -15.95
CA ARG A 202 9.41 3.05 -16.98
C ARG A 202 8.75 3.52 -18.28
N ASP A 203 7.64 2.88 -18.64
CA ASP A 203 6.88 3.24 -19.82
C ASP A 203 6.26 4.65 -19.70
N LEU A 204 5.65 4.97 -18.55
CA LEU A 204 5.12 6.30 -18.29
C LEU A 204 6.21 7.37 -18.37
N VAL A 205 7.39 7.12 -17.79
CA VAL A 205 8.55 8.03 -17.91
C VAL A 205 8.96 8.23 -19.37
N THR A 206 8.98 7.16 -20.17
CA THR A 206 9.30 7.22 -21.60
C THR A 206 8.29 8.04 -22.39
N ARG A 207 7.00 7.87 -22.12
CA ARG A 207 5.92 8.64 -22.76
C ARG A 207 5.96 10.12 -22.38
N VAL A 208 6.22 10.43 -21.10
CA VAL A 208 6.40 11.83 -20.66
C VAL A 208 7.61 12.44 -21.36
N ARG A 209 8.73 11.72 -21.41
CA ARG A 209 9.94 12.18 -22.14
C ARG A 209 9.65 12.48 -23.62
N ALA A 210 8.92 11.60 -24.28
CA ALA A 210 8.52 11.82 -25.67
C ALA A 210 7.63 13.05 -25.89
N SER A 211 6.92 13.52 -24.85
CA SER A 211 6.01 14.66 -24.92
C SER A 211 6.67 16.02 -24.68
N ILE A 212 7.87 16.06 -24.10
CA ILE A 212 8.61 17.30 -23.78
C ILE A 212 9.63 17.71 -24.87
N GLY A 213 9.63 17.04 -26.00
CA GLY A 213 10.48 17.37 -27.16
C GLY A 213 11.96 17.17 -26.89
N GLU A 214 12.78 18.22 -27.17
CA GLU A 214 14.25 18.17 -27.05
C GLU A 214 14.77 18.37 -25.62
N HIS A 215 13.88 18.54 -24.64
CA HIS A 215 14.28 18.70 -23.24
C HIS A 215 14.65 17.37 -22.59
N ASP A 216 15.62 17.42 -21.70
CA ASP A 216 15.91 16.30 -20.80
C ASP A 216 14.84 16.20 -19.72
N LEU A 217 14.59 14.97 -19.25
CA LEU A 217 13.60 14.69 -18.20
C LEU A 217 14.27 14.22 -16.94
N GLN A 218 14.03 14.92 -15.84
CA GLN A 218 14.28 14.44 -14.48
C GLN A 218 12.93 14.24 -13.78
N VAL A 219 12.76 13.07 -13.17
CA VAL A 219 11.52 12.69 -12.48
C VAL A 219 11.71 12.66 -10.97
N GLY A 220 10.65 13.00 -10.25
CA GLY A 220 10.56 12.94 -8.80
C GLY A 220 9.11 12.74 -8.35
N MET A 221 8.90 12.79 -7.05
CA MET A 221 7.59 12.57 -6.43
C MET A 221 7.25 13.68 -5.47
#